data_b485c093559d7838888984ab85ee42c1
#
_entry.id   b485c093559d7838888984ab85ee42c1
#
_cell.length_a   1.000
_cell.length_b   1.000
_cell.length_c   1.000
_cell.angle_alpha   90.00
_cell.angle_beta   90.00
_cell.angle_gamma   90.00
#
_symmetry.space_group_name_H-M   'P 1'
#
loop_
_entity.id
_entity.type
_entity.pdbx_description
1 polymer ?
#
loop_
_entity_poly.entity_id
_entity_poly.type
_entity_poly.pdbx_seq_one_letter_code
_entity_poly.pdbx_strand_id
1 'polypeptide(L)'
;MRRLLFANFAALAFVIAGSAIAADLPLKAPVPFAERFSWTSCHLGGHIGGGFGKKDITDPVQLAQDSFLGAGFTTGITTISPEPTGIVIGGQIGCDYQFASSPFVIGIEGAGSGSTMRGSRTAVLPLGNPGIALVQANTDFLPSLTARLGYAFDNVLLYAKGGVALAGDKFEVSGSFAATPFDFRGLDNRLGWSVGAGGEWAFSRHWSAFIEYDYYQFGHSNILMSDGINGFSGLVDVRQNVQVVKGGFNFHVWGAGL
;
A
#
# COMPACT_ATOMS: atom_id res chain seq x y z
N MET A 1 -63.66 -58.42 12.24
CA MET A 1 -63.60 -59.90 12.07
C MET A 1 -62.16 -60.34 12.32
N ARG A 2 -62.10 -61.28 13.27
CA ARG A 2 -61.07 -62.30 13.47
C ARG A 2 -59.63 -61.84 13.81
N ARG A 3 -59.29 -61.93 15.07
CA ARG A 3 -58.74 -63.06 15.89
C ARG A 3 -57.23 -63.17 15.75
N LEU A 4 -56.52 -62.80 16.87
CA LEU A 4 -55.91 -63.68 17.85
C LEU A 4 -54.88 -64.70 17.28
N LEU A 5 -53.62 -64.59 17.70
CA LEU A 5 -52.96 -65.73 18.32
C LEU A 5 -51.71 -65.25 19.14
N PHE A 6 -51.78 -65.63 20.42
CA PHE A 6 -50.68 -65.59 21.40
C PHE A 6 -49.64 -66.67 21.10
N ALA A 7 -48.40 -66.37 21.30
CA ALA A 7 -47.40 -67.41 21.64
C ALA A 7 -46.39 -66.87 22.62
N ASN A 8 -46.53 -67.31 23.85
CA ASN A 8 -45.55 -67.25 24.91
C ASN A 8 -44.27 -67.97 24.48
N PHE A 9 -43.11 -67.41 24.78
CA PHE A 9 -41.91 -68.20 25.06
C PHE A 9 -41.21 -67.68 26.31
N ALA A 10 -41.11 -68.56 27.26
CA ALA A 10 -40.58 -68.39 28.58
C ALA A 10 -39.04 -68.37 28.59
N ALA A 11 -38.53 -67.59 29.48
CA ALA A 11 -37.36 -67.74 30.36
C ALA A 11 -36.21 -68.67 29.88
N LEU A 12 -35.06 -68.11 29.69
CA LEU A 12 -33.80 -68.70 30.13
C LEU A 12 -32.85 -67.58 30.64
N ALA A 13 -32.84 -67.39 31.95
CA ALA A 13 -31.86 -66.59 32.66
C ALA A 13 -30.53 -67.35 32.65
N PHE A 14 -29.57 -66.90 31.88
CA PHE A 14 -28.15 -67.25 32.01
C PHE A 14 -27.47 -66.14 32.81
N VAL A 15 -27.19 -66.36 34.06
CA VAL A 15 -26.27 -65.57 34.88
C VAL A 15 -24.85 -65.88 34.39
N ILE A 16 -24.32 -65.03 33.56
CA ILE A 16 -22.87 -65.02 33.31
C ILE A 16 -22.30 -63.92 34.21
N ALA A 17 -21.66 -64.34 35.30
CA ALA A 17 -20.79 -63.51 36.11
C ALA A 17 -19.55 -63.20 35.24
N GLY A 18 -19.67 -62.14 34.45
CA GLY A 18 -18.52 -61.53 33.75
C GLY A 18 -17.75 -60.71 34.76
N SER A 19 -16.48 -61.05 34.98
CA SER A 19 -15.49 -60.24 35.70
C SER A 19 -15.58 -58.80 35.25
N ALA A 20 -15.85 -57.89 36.21
CA ALA A 20 -15.76 -56.44 36.01
C ALA A 20 -14.32 -56.10 35.64
N ILE A 21 -14.02 -56.01 34.35
CA ILE A 21 -12.84 -55.34 33.87
C ILE A 21 -13.08 -53.86 34.20
N ALA A 22 -12.34 -53.36 35.21
CA ALA A 22 -12.27 -51.93 35.45
C ALA A 22 -11.83 -51.29 34.15
N ALA A 23 -12.78 -50.70 33.43
CA ALA A 23 -12.45 -49.86 32.29
C ALA A 23 -11.59 -48.71 32.81
N ASP A 24 -10.30 -48.75 32.58
CA ASP A 24 -9.46 -47.58 32.71
C ASP A 24 -10.16 -46.44 31.94
N LEU A 25 -10.63 -45.48 32.69
CA LEU A 25 -11.14 -44.22 32.11
C LEU A 25 -10.05 -43.67 31.18
N PRO A 26 -10.34 -43.48 29.91
CA PRO A 26 -9.31 -42.93 29.01
C PRO A 26 -8.91 -41.59 29.66
N LEU A 27 -7.66 -41.53 30.10
CA LEU A 27 -7.02 -40.29 30.51
C LEU A 27 -7.29 -39.31 29.38
N LYS A 28 -8.08 -38.28 29.69
CA LYS A 28 -8.41 -37.19 28.77
C LYS A 28 -7.07 -36.77 28.15
N ALA A 29 -6.90 -37.05 26.86
CA ALA A 29 -5.70 -36.67 26.13
C ALA A 29 -5.41 -35.19 26.46
N PRO A 30 -4.19 -34.85 26.84
CA PRO A 30 -3.84 -33.45 27.10
C PRO A 30 -4.33 -32.64 25.90
N VAL A 31 -5.16 -31.63 26.20
CA VAL A 31 -5.66 -30.70 25.18
C VAL A 31 -4.41 -30.21 24.46
N PRO A 32 -4.27 -30.43 23.14
CA PRO A 32 -3.12 -29.90 22.42
C PRO A 32 -3.10 -28.39 22.71
N PHE A 33 -2.02 -27.93 23.31
CA PHE A 33 -1.82 -26.49 23.46
C PHE A 33 -1.95 -25.93 22.06
N ALA A 34 -2.95 -25.08 21.83
CA ALA A 34 -3.06 -24.36 20.59
C ALA A 34 -1.73 -23.60 20.42
N GLU A 35 -0.91 -24.03 19.49
CA GLU A 35 0.36 -23.35 19.21
C GLU A 35 0.02 -21.92 18.86
N ARG A 36 0.49 -20.98 19.68
CA ARG A 36 0.30 -19.55 19.42
C ARG A 36 0.97 -19.22 18.10
N PHE A 37 0.28 -18.44 17.28
CA PHE A 37 0.88 -17.94 16.05
C PHE A 37 2.11 -17.10 16.39
N SER A 38 3.24 -17.34 15.73
CA SER A 38 4.46 -16.56 15.86
C SER A 38 4.67 -15.73 14.60
N TRP A 39 4.92 -14.46 14.74
CA TRP A 39 5.21 -13.55 13.63
C TRP A 39 6.67 -13.59 13.16
N THR A 40 7.52 -14.47 13.73
CA THR A 40 8.90 -14.67 13.27
C THR A 40 8.89 -15.43 11.94
N SER A 41 8.97 -14.72 10.84
CA SER A 41 9.00 -15.30 9.49
C SER A 41 9.42 -14.26 8.46
N CYS A 42 9.83 -14.72 7.27
CA CYS A 42 9.88 -13.87 6.09
C CYS A 42 8.61 -14.09 5.27
N HIS A 43 8.12 -13.01 4.66
CA HIS A 43 6.91 -13.02 3.87
C HIS A 43 7.14 -12.41 2.49
N LEU A 44 6.34 -12.87 1.53
CA LEU A 44 6.20 -12.32 0.20
C LEU A 44 4.72 -12.06 -0.05
N GLY A 45 4.39 -10.87 -0.51
CA GLY A 45 2.98 -10.50 -0.66
C GLY A 45 2.68 -9.66 -1.88
N GLY A 46 1.37 -9.48 -2.10
CA GLY A 46 0.83 -8.60 -3.11
C GLY A 46 -0.24 -7.69 -2.53
N HIS A 47 -0.36 -6.49 -3.08
CA HIS A 47 -1.31 -5.50 -2.63
C HIS A 47 -1.97 -4.74 -3.77
N ILE A 48 -3.15 -4.21 -3.47
CA ILE A 48 -3.90 -3.27 -4.29
C ILE A 48 -4.49 -2.19 -3.38
N GLY A 49 -4.60 -0.97 -3.90
CA GLY A 49 -5.14 0.14 -3.12
C GLY A 49 -5.48 1.37 -3.94
N GLY A 50 -5.83 2.43 -3.23
CA GLY A 50 -6.05 3.76 -3.78
C GLY A 50 -4.96 4.72 -3.31
N GLY A 51 -4.46 5.53 -4.24
CA GLY A 51 -3.49 6.59 -3.96
C GLY A 51 -4.10 7.97 -4.18
N PHE A 52 -3.73 8.91 -3.30
CA PHE A 52 -4.11 10.31 -3.34
C PHE A 52 -2.84 11.15 -3.16
N GLY A 53 -2.57 12.03 -4.11
CA GLY A 53 -1.39 12.88 -4.05
C GLY A 53 -1.74 14.35 -4.08
N LYS A 54 -0.80 15.17 -3.63
CA LYS A 54 -0.80 16.61 -3.86
C LYS A 54 0.59 16.99 -4.34
N LYS A 55 0.64 17.68 -5.48
CA LYS A 55 1.89 18.19 -6.05
C LYS A 55 1.76 19.70 -6.16
N ASP A 56 2.57 20.42 -5.40
CA ASP A 56 2.66 21.87 -5.49
C ASP A 56 3.81 22.23 -6.44
N ILE A 57 3.46 22.78 -7.59
CA ILE A 57 4.40 23.17 -8.65
C ILE A 57 4.48 24.68 -8.63
N THR A 58 5.66 25.20 -8.32
CA THR A 58 5.90 26.64 -8.25
C THR A 58 6.25 27.19 -9.63
N ASP A 59 5.51 28.20 -10.05
CA ASP A 59 5.69 28.96 -11.30
C ASP A 59 5.78 28.12 -12.60
N PRO A 60 4.95 27.07 -12.80
CA PRO A 60 5.03 26.28 -14.02
C PRO A 60 4.64 27.05 -15.28
N VAL A 61 3.86 28.09 -15.11
CA VAL A 61 3.39 28.98 -16.20
C VAL A 61 4.41 30.06 -16.50
N GLN A 62 5.20 30.48 -15.49
CA GLN A 62 6.30 31.43 -15.66
C GLN A 62 7.34 30.90 -16.66
N LEU A 63 7.65 29.60 -16.59
CA LEU A 63 8.56 28.94 -17.52
C LEU A 63 8.12 29.14 -19.00
N ALA A 64 6.85 28.89 -19.30
CA ALA A 64 6.31 29.09 -20.63
C ALA A 64 6.37 30.56 -21.03
N GLN A 65 6.05 31.46 -20.12
CA GLN A 65 6.01 32.90 -20.38
C GLN A 65 7.40 33.49 -20.63
N ASP A 66 8.39 33.14 -19.79
CA ASP A 66 9.76 33.62 -19.95
C ASP A 66 10.37 33.13 -21.29
N SER A 67 9.94 31.96 -21.76
CA SER A 67 10.35 31.40 -23.04
C SER A 67 9.84 32.23 -24.25
N PHE A 68 8.65 32.83 -24.14
CA PHE A 68 8.03 33.57 -25.25
C PHE A 68 8.17 35.09 -25.16
N LEU A 69 8.23 35.64 -23.93
CA LEU A 69 8.24 37.09 -23.71
C LEU A 69 9.59 37.62 -23.19
N GLY A 70 10.51 36.70 -22.82
CA GLY A 70 11.73 37.03 -22.10
C GLY A 70 11.54 37.15 -20.60
N ALA A 71 12.64 37.04 -19.85
CA ALA A 71 12.62 37.12 -18.39
C ALA A 71 12.16 38.47 -17.89
N GLY A 72 11.30 38.47 -16.88
CA GLY A 72 10.82 39.69 -16.21
C GLY A 72 9.32 39.95 -16.26
N PHE A 73 8.57 39.15 -16.98
CA PHE A 73 7.12 39.14 -16.92
C PHE A 73 6.62 38.20 -15.84
N THR A 74 5.73 38.65 -14.95
CA THR A 74 5.13 37.81 -13.92
C THR A 74 3.67 37.51 -14.25
N THR A 75 3.29 36.25 -14.22
CA THR A 75 1.90 35.81 -14.47
C THR A 75 0.97 36.09 -13.29
N GLY A 76 1.50 36.32 -12.10
CA GLY A 76 0.73 36.36 -10.86
C GLY A 76 0.24 34.98 -10.38
N ILE A 77 0.54 33.89 -11.11
CA ILE A 77 0.22 32.54 -10.73
C ILE A 77 1.51 31.93 -10.19
N THR A 78 1.63 31.85 -8.86
CA THR A 78 2.85 31.42 -8.18
C THR A 78 2.88 29.92 -7.92
N THR A 79 1.72 29.27 -7.78
CA THR A 79 1.65 27.83 -7.50
C THR A 79 0.42 27.20 -8.14
N ILE A 80 0.62 26.04 -8.76
CA ILE A 80 -0.46 25.19 -9.27
C ILE A 80 -0.34 23.84 -8.57
N SER A 81 -1.45 23.36 -8.01
CA SER A 81 -1.50 22.13 -7.22
C SER A 81 -2.42 21.10 -7.87
N PRO A 82 -1.95 20.31 -8.84
CA PRO A 82 -2.67 19.13 -9.28
C PRO A 82 -2.74 18.07 -8.16
N GLU A 83 -3.88 17.40 -8.06
CA GLU A 83 -4.16 16.38 -7.08
C GLU A 83 -4.28 15.01 -7.80
N PRO A 84 -3.17 14.30 -8.03
CA PRO A 84 -3.21 13.00 -8.68
C PRO A 84 -3.92 11.97 -7.79
N THR A 85 -4.87 11.25 -8.37
CA THR A 85 -5.56 10.14 -7.75
C THR A 85 -5.54 8.93 -8.67
N GLY A 86 -5.54 7.73 -8.10
CA GLY A 86 -5.52 6.51 -8.92
C GLY A 86 -5.38 5.24 -8.10
N ILE A 87 -5.27 4.15 -8.83
CA ILE A 87 -5.04 2.82 -8.26
C ILE A 87 -3.55 2.59 -8.09
N VAL A 88 -3.20 1.91 -7.01
CA VAL A 88 -1.84 1.44 -6.70
C VAL A 88 -1.89 -0.07 -6.62
N ILE A 89 -0.98 -0.75 -7.32
CA ILE A 89 -0.86 -2.21 -7.30
C ILE A 89 0.61 -2.59 -7.24
N GLY A 90 0.94 -3.62 -6.44
CA GLY A 90 2.34 -3.99 -6.29
C GLY A 90 2.56 -5.21 -5.43
N GLY A 91 3.80 -5.36 -4.99
CA GLY A 91 4.23 -6.44 -4.12
C GLY A 91 5.18 -5.95 -3.03
N GLN A 92 5.35 -6.79 -2.02
CA GLN A 92 6.26 -6.58 -0.91
C GLN A 92 6.97 -7.87 -0.54
N ILE A 93 8.15 -7.71 0.03
CA ILE A 93 8.92 -8.76 0.68
C ILE A 93 9.47 -8.22 2.00
N GLY A 94 9.37 -8.99 3.06
CA GLY A 94 9.85 -8.56 4.36
C GLY A 94 10.18 -9.74 5.25
N CYS A 95 10.82 -9.44 6.38
CA CYS A 95 11.05 -10.39 7.45
C CYS A 95 10.73 -9.74 8.78
N ASP A 96 9.98 -10.43 9.61
CA ASP A 96 9.59 -10.03 10.95
C ASP A 96 10.20 -10.96 11.98
N TYR A 97 10.52 -10.42 13.15
CA TYR A 97 11.01 -11.13 14.30
C TYR A 97 10.20 -10.77 15.54
N GLN A 98 9.54 -11.75 16.13
CA GLN A 98 8.84 -11.62 17.40
C GLN A 98 9.75 -12.02 18.53
N PHE A 99 9.91 -11.15 19.55
CA PHE A 99 10.72 -11.47 20.71
C PHE A 99 10.07 -12.61 21.51
N ALA A 100 10.90 -13.53 21.97
CA ALA A 100 10.44 -14.69 22.75
C ALA A 100 9.64 -14.25 23.98
N SER A 101 8.46 -14.85 24.17
CA SER A 101 7.53 -14.54 25.26
C SER A 101 7.04 -13.08 25.31
N SER A 102 7.15 -12.36 24.21
CA SER A 102 6.74 -10.96 24.08
C SER A 102 5.75 -10.77 22.94
N PRO A 103 4.82 -9.83 23.03
CA PRO A 103 3.94 -9.45 21.93
C PRO A 103 4.63 -8.50 20.93
N PHE A 104 5.84 -8.01 21.20
CA PHE A 104 6.52 -7.07 20.31
C PHE A 104 7.15 -7.78 19.11
N VAL A 105 6.99 -7.16 17.95
CA VAL A 105 7.51 -7.62 16.66
C VAL A 105 8.30 -6.47 16.04
N ILE A 106 9.48 -6.79 15.53
CA ILE A 106 10.27 -5.87 14.71
C ILE A 106 10.49 -6.49 13.34
N GLY A 107 10.57 -5.68 12.30
CA GLY A 107 10.79 -6.19 10.95
C GLY A 107 11.36 -5.16 10.00
N ILE A 108 11.66 -5.65 8.80
CA ILE A 108 12.07 -4.84 7.66
C ILE A 108 11.28 -5.28 6.44
N GLU A 109 10.81 -4.32 5.64
CA GLU A 109 9.99 -4.59 4.46
C GLU A 109 10.45 -3.73 3.30
N GLY A 110 10.64 -4.36 2.15
CA GLY A 110 10.78 -3.71 0.85
C GLY A 110 9.48 -3.86 0.07
N ALA A 111 8.92 -2.76 -0.42
CA ALA A 111 7.72 -2.75 -1.24
C ALA A 111 7.96 -2.01 -2.56
N GLY A 112 7.30 -2.47 -3.62
CA GLY A 112 7.30 -1.81 -4.92
C GLY A 112 5.89 -1.75 -5.47
N SER A 113 5.43 -0.54 -5.81
CA SER A 113 4.08 -0.31 -6.30
C SER A 113 4.10 0.45 -7.62
N GLY A 114 3.44 -0.11 -8.63
CA GLY A 114 3.03 0.62 -9.81
C GLY A 114 1.76 1.43 -9.54
N SER A 115 1.60 2.57 -10.20
CA SER A 115 0.49 3.48 -9.95
C SER A 115 -0.10 4.02 -11.24
N THR A 116 -1.42 4.23 -11.23
CA THR A 116 -2.15 4.95 -12.29
C THR A 116 -2.55 6.36 -11.84
N MET A 117 -1.89 6.90 -10.80
CA MET A 117 -2.23 8.21 -10.26
C MET A 117 -1.95 9.32 -11.28
N ARG A 118 -2.99 10.05 -11.64
CA ARG A 118 -2.94 11.18 -12.58
C ARG A 118 -3.68 12.36 -12.01
N GLY A 119 -3.09 13.55 -12.16
CA GLY A 119 -3.70 14.82 -11.78
C GLY A 119 -3.47 15.86 -12.86
N SER A 120 -4.46 16.68 -13.11
CA SER A 120 -4.36 17.78 -14.05
C SER A 120 -5.02 19.04 -13.50
N ARG A 121 -4.46 20.19 -13.84
CA ARG A 121 -5.03 21.53 -13.58
C ARG A 121 -4.84 22.41 -14.78
N THR A 122 -5.88 23.18 -15.10
CA THR A 122 -5.80 24.17 -16.17
C THR A 122 -5.54 25.55 -15.55
N ALA A 123 -4.58 26.27 -16.10
CA ALA A 123 -4.30 27.67 -15.78
C ALA A 123 -4.62 28.55 -16.98
N VAL A 124 -5.24 29.67 -16.72
CA VAL A 124 -5.48 30.74 -17.72
C VAL A 124 -4.38 31.77 -17.57
N LEU A 125 -3.70 32.06 -18.65
CA LEU A 125 -2.64 33.08 -18.68
C LEU A 125 -3.27 34.47 -18.77
N PRO A 126 -3.03 35.36 -17.78
CA PRO A 126 -3.79 36.61 -17.65
C PRO A 126 -3.34 37.77 -18.59
N LEU A 127 -2.33 37.57 -19.41
CA LEU A 127 -1.75 38.64 -20.21
C LEU A 127 -2.36 38.73 -21.61
N GLY A 128 -3.23 39.74 -21.81
CA GLY A 128 -3.62 40.39 -23.09
C GLY A 128 -4.08 39.55 -24.27
N ASN A 129 -3.64 38.34 -24.36
CA ASN A 129 -4.04 37.29 -25.31
C ASN A 129 -4.29 36.01 -24.51
N PRO A 130 -5.52 35.55 -24.41
CA PRO A 130 -5.85 34.43 -23.51
C PRO A 130 -5.10 33.19 -23.94
N GLY A 131 -4.06 32.82 -23.16
CA GLY A 131 -3.38 31.53 -23.26
C GLY A 131 -3.99 30.56 -22.25
N ILE A 132 -3.95 29.27 -22.58
CA ILE A 132 -4.36 28.19 -21.70
C ILE A 132 -3.17 27.26 -21.52
N ALA A 133 -2.82 26.96 -20.27
CA ALA A 133 -1.84 25.95 -19.91
C ALA A 133 -2.51 24.80 -19.17
N LEU A 134 -2.35 23.58 -19.62
CA LEU A 134 -2.74 22.37 -18.94
C LEU A 134 -1.51 21.79 -18.23
N VAL A 135 -1.54 21.76 -16.92
CA VAL A 135 -0.48 21.18 -16.08
C VAL A 135 -0.91 19.76 -15.68
N GLN A 136 -0.16 18.77 -16.09
CA GLN A 136 -0.38 17.36 -15.74
C GLN A 136 0.79 16.84 -14.89
N ALA A 137 0.45 16.05 -13.89
CA ALA A 137 1.42 15.42 -13.01
C ALA A 137 0.99 13.98 -12.70
N ASN A 138 1.82 13.04 -13.07
CA ASN A 138 1.58 11.62 -12.92
C ASN A 138 2.62 11.02 -11.97
N THR A 139 2.22 10.01 -11.19
CA THR A 139 3.13 9.20 -10.40
C THR A 139 2.98 7.76 -10.87
N ASP A 140 4.04 7.20 -11.44
CA ASP A 140 3.98 5.87 -12.07
C ASP A 140 4.49 4.76 -11.13
N PHE A 141 5.45 5.06 -10.23
CA PHE A 141 6.12 4.06 -9.42
C PHE A 141 6.50 4.59 -8.03
N LEU A 142 6.26 3.78 -6.98
CA LEU A 142 6.48 4.10 -5.56
C LEU A 142 7.16 2.92 -4.84
N PRO A 143 8.48 2.74 -4.95
CA PRO A 143 9.20 1.78 -4.13
C PRO A 143 9.53 2.36 -2.76
N SER A 144 9.59 1.49 -1.74
CA SER A 144 9.95 1.86 -0.37
C SER A 144 10.73 0.75 0.34
N LEU A 145 11.56 1.16 1.29
CA LEU A 145 12.24 0.29 2.23
C LEU A 145 11.98 0.83 3.63
N THR A 146 11.31 0.04 4.47
CA THR A 146 10.80 0.46 5.77
C THR A 146 11.19 -0.52 6.87
N ALA A 147 11.41 -0.01 8.07
CA ALA A 147 11.41 -0.80 9.30
C ALA A 147 9.98 -0.85 9.86
N ARG A 148 9.59 -1.99 10.43
CA ARG A 148 8.29 -2.24 11.06
C ARG A 148 8.48 -2.43 12.57
N LEU A 149 7.54 -1.89 13.34
CA LEU A 149 7.40 -2.14 14.78
C LEU A 149 5.94 -2.50 15.03
N GLY A 150 5.69 -3.68 15.57
CA GLY A 150 4.36 -4.22 15.76
C GLY A 150 4.11 -4.75 17.17
N TYR A 151 2.82 -4.93 17.45
CA TYR A 151 2.31 -5.58 18.65
C TYR A 151 1.35 -6.69 18.23
N ALA A 152 1.67 -7.92 18.60
CA ALA A 152 0.92 -9.11 18.26
C ALA A 152 -0.14 -9.44 19.30
N PHE A 153 -1.37 -9.60 18.85
CA PHE A 153 -2.51 -10.15 19.61
C PHE A 153 -2.84 -11.52 19.01
N ASP A 154 -2.13 -12.55 19.43
CA ASP A 154 -2.18 -13.89 18.83
C ASP A 154 -1.98 -13.84 17.30
N ASN A 155 -3.03 -14.02 16.52
CA ASN A 155 -3.00 -14.02 15.06
C ASN A 155 -3.29 -12.67 14.41
N VAL A 156 -3.37 -11.58 15.18
CA VAL A 156 -3.50 -10.20 14.67
C VAL A 156 -2.26 -9.41 15.06
N LEU A 157 -1.65 -8.76 14.09
CA LEU A 157 -0.52 -7.84 14.28
C LEU A 157 -0.97 -6.42 13.95
N LEU A 158 -0.85 -5.51 14.92
CA LEU A 158 -0.94 -4.07 14.66
C LEU A 158 0.48 -3.52 14.56
N TYR A 159 0.76 -2.73 13.54
CA TYR A 159 2.10 -2.22 13.31
C TYR A 159 2.14 -0.80 12.80
N ALA A 160 3.25 -0.13 13.09
CA ALA A 160 3.70 1.07 12.42
C ALA A 160 4.98 0.78 11.65
N LYS A 161 5.23 1.52 10.59
CA LYS A 161 6.45 1.40 9.79
C LYS A 161 6.96 2.76 9.37
N GLY A 162 8.25 2.84 9.04
CA GLY A 162 8.85 4.06 8.56
C GLY A 162 10.18 3.78 7.88
N GLY A 163 10.52 4.62 6.90
CA GLY A 163 11.73 4.42 6.13
C GLY A 163 11.88 5.38 4.97
N VAL A 164 12.61 4.92 3.96
CA VAL A 164 12.87 5.67 2.74
C VAL A 164 11.96 5.21 1.60
N ALA A 165 11.64 6.14 0.72
CA ALA A 165 10.83 5.86 -0.47
C ALA A 165 11.37 6.62 -1.68
N LEU A 166 11.09 6.10 -2.87
CA LEU A 166 11.36 6.77 -4.13
C LEU A 166 10.03 7.02 -4.85
N ALA A 167 9.96 8.07 -5.65
CA ALA A 167 8.86 8.30 -6.58
C ALA A 167 9.41 8.47 -7.98
N GLY A 168 8.81 7.79 -8.94
CA GLY A 168 9.02 8.02 -10.36
C GLY A 168 7.87 8.85 -10.92
N ASP A 169 8.14 10.10 -11.26
CA ASP A 169 7.15 11.07 -11.66
C ASP A 169 7.34 11.55 -13.09
N LYS A 170 6.22 11.87 -13.75
CA LYS A 170 6.18 12.53 -15.06
C LYS A 170 5.37 13.81 -14.96
N PHE A 171 5.94 14.87 -15.49
CA PHE A 171 5.33 16.19 -15.55
C PHE A 171 5.18 16.64 -16.99
N GLU A 172 4.04 17.23 -17.30
CA GLU A 172 3.76 17.81 -18.60
C GLU A 172 3.02 19.15 -18.43
N VAL A 173 3.51 20.18 -19.10
CA VAL A 173 2.86 21.48 -19.17
C VAL A 173 2.66 21.80 -20.63
N SER A 174 1.44 21.65 -21.12
CA SER A 174 1.11 21.85 -22.52
C SER A 174 0.05 22.96 -22.68
N GLY A 175 0.09 23.65 -23.81
CA GLY A 175 -0.84 24.72 -24.07
C GLY A 175 -0.52 25.56 -25.28
N SER A 176 -1.05 26.79 -25.31
CA SER A 176 -0.72 27.78 -26.32
C SER A 176 -0.62 29.17 -25.70
N PHE A 177 0.33 29.94 -26.19
CA PHE A 177 0.50 31.36 -25.88
C PHE A 177 0.53 32.15 -27.19
N ALA A 178 -0.35 33.15 -27.33
CA ALA A 178 -0.50 33.95 -28.55
C ALA A 178 -0.58 33.08 -29.83
N ALA A 179 -1.35 32.00 -29.78
CA ALA A 179 -1.52 31.01 -30.85
C ALA A 179 -0.27 30.12 -31.14
N THR A 180 0.84 30.27 -30.41
CA THR A 180 2.00 29.42 -30.52
C THR A 180 1.87 28.27 -29.51
N PRO A 181 1.86 27.00 -29.95
CA PRO A 181 1.77 25.87 -29.05
C PRO A 181 3.10 25.65 -28.31
N PHE A 182 3.02 25.07 -27.10
CA PHE A 182 4.16 24.61 -26.32
C PHE A 182 3.85 23.29 -25.61
N ASP A 183 4.89 22.49 -25.37
CA ASP A 183 4.79 21.18 -24.68
C ASP A 183 6.09 20.91 -23.90
N PHE A 184 6.10 21.36 -22.64
CA PHE A 184 7.20 21.12 -21.71
C PHE A 184 7.01 19.79 -21.00
N ARG A 185 8.04 18.97 -21.02
CA ARG A 185 8.08 17.66 -20.37
C ARG A 185 9.27 17.55 -19.43
N GLY A 186 9.03 16.92 -18.27
CA GLY A 186 10.05 16.62 -17.28
C GLY A 186 9.85 15.23 -16.67
N LEU A 187 10.95 14.54 -16.41
CA LEU A 187 10.99 13.30 -15.66
C LEU A 187 11.74 13.55 -14.36
N ASP A 188 11.25 13.01 -13.27
CA ASP A 188 11.89 13.13 -11.98
C ASP A 188 11.83 11.83 -11.20
N ASN A 189 12.98 11.45 -10.62
CA ASN A 189 13.11 10.36 -9.69
C ASN A 189 13.60 10.94 -8.38
N ARG A 190 12.74 10.99 -7.38
CA ARG A 190 13.04 11.67 -6.12
C ARG A 190 13.03 10.74 -4.93
N LEU A 191 13.99 10.96 -4.04
CA LEU A 191 14.07 10.30 -2.75
C LEU A 191 13.22 11.07 -1.72
N GLY A 192 12.50 10.32 -0.90
CA GLY A 192 11.70 10.83 0.20
C GLY A 192 11.70 9.87 1.38
N TRP A 193 10.84 10.15 2.32
CA TRP A 193 10.58 9.28 3.46
C TRP A 193 9.12 8.84 3.48
N SER A 194 8.85 7.73 4.14
CA SER A 194 7.50 7.23 4.34
C SER A 194 7.28 6.83 5.79
N VAL A 195 6.04 7.01 6.24
CA VAL A 195 5.52 6.43 7.48
C VAL A 195 4.17 5.80 7.18
N GLY A 196 3.87 4.73 7.88
CA GLY A 196 2.60 4.04 7.71
C GLY A 196 2.19 3.29 8.95
N ALA A 197 0.94 2.84 8.95
CA ALA A 197 0.39 1.98 9.98
C ALA A 197 -0.60 1.01 9.36
N GLY A 198 -0.69 -0.18 9.94
CA GLY A 198 -1.59 -1.21 9.44
C GLY A 198 -1.94 -2.27 10.47
N GLY A 199 -2.85 -3.12 10.05
CA GLY A 199 -3.22 -4.32 10.76
C GLY A 199 -3.13 -5.52 9.82
N GLU A 200 -2.57 -6.61 10.30
CA GLU A 200 -2.40 -7.86 9.59
C GLU A 200 -3.02 -9.00 10.38
N TRP A 201 -3.80 -9.83 9.71
CA TRP A 201 -4.50 -10.97 10.31
C TRP A 201 -4.05 -12.27 9.65
N ALA A 202 -3.41 -13.14 10.43
CA ALA A 202 -3.02 -14.47 10.00
C ALA A 202 -4.22 -15.43 10.14
N PHE A 203 -4.81 -15.81 9.01
CA PHE A 203 -5.91 -16.76 8.97
C PHE A 203 -5.44 -18.20 8.76
N SER A 204 -4.16 -18.40 8.45
CA SER A 204 -3.51 -19.70 8.42
C SER A 204 -2.02 -19.57 8.79
N ARG A 205 -1.32 -20.68 8.94
CA ARG A 205 0.14 -20.68 9.27
C ARG A 205 1.00 -20.00 8.19
N HIS A 206 0.53 -20.00 6.95
CA HIS A 206 1.31 -19.47 5.82
C HIS A 206 0.67 -18.24 5.17
N TRP A 207 -0.55 -17.87 5.54
CA TRP A 207 -1.26 -16.78 4.89
C TRP A 207 -1.83 -15.78 5.88
N SER A 208 -1.61 -14.53 5.59
CA SER A 208 -2.23 -13.40 6.26
C SER A 208 -2.85 -12.43 5.26
N ALA A 209 -3.79 -11.66 5.73
CA ALA A 209 -4.38 -10.53 5.02
C ALA A 209 -4.07 -9.26 5.81
N PHE A 210 -3.82 -8.16 5.12
CA PHE A 210 -3.53 -6.89 5.76
C PHE A 210 -4.29 -5.73 5.14
N ILE A 211 -4.43 -4.67 5.92
CA ILE A 211 -4.83 -3.34 5.49
C ILE A 211 -3.84 -2.34 6.06
N GLU A 212 -3.44 -1.37 5.24
CA GLU A 212 -2.37 -0.45 5.57
C GLU A 212 -2.63 0.94 4.99
N TYR A 213 -2.25 1.97 5.73
CA TYR A 213 -2.16 3.34 5.29
C TYR A 213 -0.71 3.77 5.29
N ASP A 214 -0.25 4.34 4.17
CA ASP A 214 1.08 4.90 4.01
C ASP A 214 1.00 6.38 3.64
N TYR A 215 1.83 7.18 4.27
CA TYR A 215 2.11 8.56 3.92
C TYR A 215 3.54 8.69 3.41
N TYR A 216 3.68 9.26 2.23
CA TYR A 216 4.97 9.52 1.58
C TYR A 216 5.18 11.02 1.46
N GLN A 217 6.38 11.49 1.78
CA GLN A 217 6.80 12.87 1.63
C GLN A 217 8.08 12.92 0.78
N PHE A 218 7.97 13.56 -0.37
CA PHE A 218 9.09 13.83 -1.26
C PHE A 218 9.38 15.33 -1.22
N GLY A 219 10.49 15.74 -0.68
CA GLY A 219 10.86 17.14 -0.48
C GLY A 219 10.69 18.04 -1.71
N HIS A 220 11.45 19.11 -1.78
CA HIS A 220 11.54 19.97 -2.94
C HIS A 220 12.51 19.39 -3.97
N SER A 221 12.15 19.44 -5.25
CA SER A 221 13.02 19.06 -6.36
C SER A 221 12.90 20.07 -7.48
N ASN A 222 14.05 20.50 -8.01
CA ASN A 222 14.12 21.35 -9.19
C ASN A 222 14.15 20.47 -10.43
N ILE A 223 13.06 20.46 -11.18
CA ILE A 223 12.89 19.62 -12.37
C ILE A 223 13.22 20.43 -13.59
N LEU A 224 14.13 19.93 -14.41
CA LEU A 224 14.38 20.47 -15.74
C LEU A 224 13.22 20.05 -16.66
N MET A 225 12.46 21.02 -17.11
CA MET A 225 11.43 20.85 -18.13
C MET A 225 11.92 21.36 -19.46
N SER A 226 11.71 20.60 -20.53
CA SER A 226 12.10 20.97 -21.88
C SER A 226 10.89 20.99 -22.81
N ASP A 227 10.78 22.06 -23.62
CA ASP A 227 9.79 22.17 -24.69
C ASP A 227 10.31 21.49 -25.95
N GLY A 228 9.66 20.41 -26.34
CA GLY A 228 9.98 19.65 -27.54
C GLY A 228 9.63 20.37 -28.85
N ILE A 229 8.84 21.47 -28.79
CA ILE A 229 8.37 22.20 -29.97
C ILE A 229 9.30 23.37 -30.30
N ASN A 230 9.64 24.19 -29.29
CA ASN A 230 10.36 25.46 -29.50
C ASN A 230 11.80 25.42 -28.96
N GLY A 231 12.21 24.31 -28.30
CA GLY A 231 13.58 24.11 -27.82
C GLY A 231 13.92 24.87 -26.54
N PHE A 232 12.94 25.44 -25.84
CA PHE A 232 13.14 26.11 -24.57
C PHE A 232 13.27 25.09 -23.42
N SER A 233 13.98 25.47 -22.37
CA SER A 233 14.09 24.68 -21.14
C SER A 233 14.24 25.56 -19.91
N GLY A 234 13.78 25.06 -18.75
CA GLY A 234 13.90 25.77 -17.49
C GLY A 234 13.63 24.86 -16.29
N LEU A 235 14.01 25.35 -15.12
CA LEU A 235 13.83 24.64 -13.84
C LEU A 235 12.53 25.04 -13.18
N VAL A 236 11.79 24.05 -12.68
CA VAL A 236 10.54 24.25 -11.92
C VAL A 236 10.68 23.54 -10.59
N ASP A 237 10.39 24.26 -9.50
CA ASP A 237 10.36 23.63 -8.15
C ASP A 237 9.05 22.90 -7.93
N VAL A 238 9.16 21.64 -7.49
CA VAL A 238 8.01 20.77 -7.22
C VAL A 238 8.14 20.15 -5.85
N ARG A 239 7.10 20.32 -5.04
CA ARG A 239 6.91 19.62 -3.76
C ARG A 239 5.79 18.60 -3.89
N GLN A 240 5.94 17.41 -3.28
CA GLN A 240 4.97 16.34 -3.40
C GLN A 240 4.77 15.60 -2.09
N ASN A 241 3.50 15.27 -1.83
CA ASN A 241 3.12 14.24 -0.88
C ASN A 241 2.14 13.25 -1.54
N VAL A 242 2.17 12.01 -1.05
CA VAL A 242 1.29 10.94 -1.52
C VAL A 242 0.77 10.17 -0.32
N GLN A 243 -0.51 9.84 -0.34
CA GLN A 243 -1.18 9.00 0.64
C GLN A 243 -1.73 7.78 -0.07
N VAL A 244 -1.55 6.61 0.52
CA VAL A 244 -2.00 5.34 -0.05
C VAL A 244 -2.75 4.56 1.01
N VAL A 245 -3.94 4.09 0.67
CA VAL A 245 -4.66 3.07 1.43
C VAL A 245 -4.63 1.79 0.61
N LYS A 246 -4.06 0.73 1.13
CA LYS A 246 -3.92 -0.54 0.42
C LYS A 246 -4.27 -1.73 1.31
N GLY A 247 -4.69 -2.81 0.69
CA GLY A 247 -4.87 -4.10 1.31
C GLY A 247 -4.29 -5.20 0.44
N GLY A 248 -3.98 -6.33 1.05
CA GLY A 248 -3.34 -7.42 0.32
C GLY A 248 -3.20 -8.67 1.14
N PHE A 249 -2.40 -9.59 0.61
CA PHE A 249 -2.11 -10.87 1.23
C PHE A 249 -0.60 -11.09 1.28
N ASN A 250 -0.14 -11.71 2.37
CA ASN A 250 1.22 -12.16 2.55
C ASN A 250 1.26 -13.70 2.65
N PHE A 251 2.25 -14.27 2.00
CA PHE A 251 2.64 -15.67 2.16
C PHE A 251 3.90 -15.74 3.03
N HIS A 252 3.81 -16.41 4.17
CA HIS A 252 4.90 -16.62 5.12
C HIS A 252 5.70 -17.86 4.73
N VAL A 253 6.98 -17.69 4.41
CA VAL A 253 7.86 -18.73 3.85
C VAL A 253 8.18 -19.81 4.90
N TRP A 254 8.36 -19.41 6.17
CA TRP A 254 8.48 -20.32 7.31
C TRP A 254 7.22 -20.18 8.14
N GLY A 255 6.44 -21.27 8.21
CA GLY A 255 5.29 -21.30 9.10
C GLY A 255 5.73 -21.00 10.52
N ALA A 256 5.06 -20.06 11.14
CA ALA A 256 5.28 -19.64 12.49
C ALA A 256 5.13 -20.86 13.44
N GLY A 257 6.21 -21.31 13.99
CA GLY A 257 6.22 -22.37 14.98
C GLY A 257 7.37 -23.37 14.76
N LEU A 258 8.56 -23.03 15.19
CA LEU A 258 9.54 -23.93 15.76
C LEU A 258 9.75 -23.56 17.20
#